data_d90e60ac7fa45efdd0cc8fc322f2121e
#
_entry.id   d90e60ac7fa45efdd0cc8fc322f2121e
#
_cell.length_a   1.000
_cell.length_b   1.000
_cell.length_c   1.000
_cell.angle_alpha   90.00
_cell.angle_beta   90.00
_cell.angle_gamma   90.00
#
_symmetry.space_group_name_H-M   'P 1'
#
loop_
_entity.id
_entity.type
_entity.pdbx_description
1 polymer ?
#
loop_
_entity_poly.entity_id
_entity_poly.type
_entity_poly.pdbx_seq_one_letter_code
_entity_poly.pdbx_strand_id
1 'polypeptide(L)'
;MPKIVFFNHYHRGDLLTHKEFIRQVQTELPNYTYEYMHFNHPKLTRDLNIPLIGEPTNLDPKTPFYQEDGVLYINTWIGCFWDIFCQHGGINMNSLWHQWEKIFVQINDHFEVDLNLKEQKEFYLPSIDFNKFDVSKIDSYLKENTNKKVLICNGPPKSGQSFADNMQDFINPLAEEYPDVHFICTTKFPTEQKNVLFTDNVIGDTEVADKRAPWEDKEVNICDLQEISYLSENCNAVVGKNSGPFVFCETKTNYMNPNMKFLSYNVSWGEAFHTGEKKPTETMSNSLEYKCEYTIVPISDINTLTADDIANINQSLDTLVRSL
;
A
#
# COMPACT_ATOMS: atom_id res chain seq x y z
N MET A 1 -21.25 6.54 24.85
CA MET A 1 -21.31 6.77 23.40
C MET A 1 -21.03 5.45 22.71
N PRO A 2 -21.74 5.14 21.62
CA PRO A 2 -21.46 3.95 20.82
C PRO A 2 -20.00 3.98 20.33
N LYS A 3 -19.36 2.83 20.24
CA LYS A 3 -17.95 2.72 19.89
C LYS A 3 -17.70 1.67 18.82
N ILE A 4 -16.88 2.03 17.84
CA ILE A 4 -16.38 1.13 16.82
C ILE A 4 -14.86 1.04 16.94
N VAL A 5 -14.34 -0.18 17.01
CA VAL A 5 -12.91 -0.46 17.02
C VAL A 5 -12.53 -1.24 15.77
N PHE A 6 -11.80 -0.61 14.87
CA PHE A 6 -11.21 -1.33 13.75
C PHE A 6 -9.95 -2.04 14.21
N PHE A 7 -9.64 -3.21 13.64
CA PHE A 7 -8.42 -3.92 13.98
C PHE A 7 -7.82 -4.68 12.79
N ASN A 8 -6.51 -4.87 12.83
CA ASN A 8 -5.76 -5.68 11.88
C ASN A 8 -4.52 -6.24 12.56
N HIS A 9 -4.28 -7.54 12.41
CA HIS A 9 -3.15 -8.23 13.03
C HIS A 9 -1.88 -8.19 12.16
N TYR A 10 -1.97 -7.83 10.88
CA TYR A 10 -0.91 -8.16 9.92
C TYR A 10 -0.42 -6.97 9.08
N HIS A 11 -1.10 -6.61 8.02
CA HIS A 11 -0.54 -5.82 6.94
C HIS A 11 -0.91 -4.34 7.00
N ARG A 12 0.11 -3.47 6.88
CA ARG A 12 -0.08 -2.01 6.82
C ARG A 12 -0.81 -1.57 5.55
N GLY A 13 -0.57 -2.29 4.44
CA GLY A 13 -1.23 -2.01 3.16
C GLY A 13 -2.75 -2.09 3.25
N ASP A 14 -3.28 -3.08 3.97
CA ASP A 14 -4.72 -3.23 4.16
C ASP A 14 -5.33 -1.99 4.85
N LEU A 15 -4.61 -1.38 5.79
CA LEU A 15 -5.08 -0.17 6.44
C LEU A 15 -5.26 0.98 5.43
N LEU A 16 -4.35 1.14 4.48
CA LEU A 16 -4.49 2.16 3.44
C LEU A 16 -5.74 1.92 2.59
N THR A 17 -5.96 0.69 2.15
CA THR A 17 -7.09 0.34 1.27
C THR A 17 -8.45 0.55 1.92
N HIS A 18 -8.52 0.56 3.25
CA HIS A 18 -9.76 0.73 3.99
C HIS A 18 -10.04 2.18 4.43
N LYS A 19 -9.10 3.10 4.27
CA LYS A 19 -9.21 4.46 4.82
C LYS A 19 -10.48 5.20 4.38
N GLU A 20 -10.82 5.15 3.09
CA GLU A 20 -11.99 5.90 2.60
C GLU A 20 -13.32 5.30 3.08
N PHE A 21 -13.39 4.00 3.22
CA PHE A 21 -14.55 3.35 3.83
C PHE A 21 -14.71 3.74 5.30
N ILE A 22 -13.61 3.75 6.06
CA ILE A 22 -13.60 4.20 7.46
C ILE A 22 -14.03 5.66 7.55
N ARG A 23 -13.54 6.54 6.66
CA ARG A 23 -13.95 7.95 6.62
C ARG A 23 -15.44 8.12 6.33
N GLN A 24 -16.02 7.28 5.49
CA GLN A 24 -17.47 7.29 5.27
C GLN A 24 -18.21 6.96 6.56
N VAL A 25 -17.83 5.88 7.26
CA VAL A 25 -18.44 5.51 8.54
C VAL A 25 -18.35 6.66 9.55
N GLN A 26 -17.17 7.29 9.69
CA GLN A 26 -16.99 8.45 10.58
C GLN A 26 -17.87 9.64 10.20
N THR A 27 -18.05 9.87 8.91
CA THR A 27 -18.84 11.00 8.40
C THR A 27 -20.33 10.78 8.66
N GLU A 28 -20.82 9.56 8.49
CA GLU A 28 -22.23 9.22 8.65
C GLU A 28 -22.61 8.97 10.12
N LEU A 29 -21.65 8.57 10.97
CA LEU A 29 -21.83 8.36 12.39
C LEU A 29 -20.95 9.29 13.24
N PRO A 30 -21.07 10.62 13.13
CA PRO A 30 -20.13 11.58 13.75
C PRO A 30 -20.17 11.58 15.29
N ASN A 31 -21.18 11.00 15.90
CA ASN A 31 -21.35 10.94 17.35
C ASN A 31 -20.80 9.64 17.97
N TYR A 32 -20.11 8.82 17.18
CA TYR A 32 -19.50 7.57 17.62
C TYR A 32 -18.04 7.80 18.01
N THR A 33 -17.52 6.94 18.89
CA THR A 33 -16.09 6.89 19.19
C THR A 33 -15.40 5.86 18.32
N TYR A 34 -14.25 6.21 17.78
CA TYR A 34 -13.46 5.36 16.89
C TYR A 34 -12.08 5.10 17.46
N GLU A 35 -11.63 3.86 17.38
CA GLU A 35 -10.27 3.43 17.72
C GLU A 35 -9.77 2.43 16.68
N TYR A 36 -8.44 2.29 16.60
CA TYR A 36 -7.80 1.29 15.74
C TYR A 36 -6.80 0.46 16.55
N MET A 37 -6.86 -0.86 16.42
CA MET A 37 -5.89 -1.77 17.04
C MET A 37 -4.94 -2.32 15.99
N HIS A 38 -3.65 -2.04 16.18
CA HIS A 38 -2.58 -2.53 15.32
C HIS A 38 -1.25 -2.46 16.08
N PHE A 39 -0.28 -3.30 15.71
CA PHE A 39 1.04 -3.34 16.34
C PHE A 39 1.95 -2.16 15.94
N ASN A 40 1.52 -1.31 15.03
CA ASN A 40 2.37 -0.31 14.40
C ASN A 40 2.30 1.09 15.05
N HIS A 41 2.92 2.06 14.41
CA HIS A 41 3.03 3.44 14.86
C HIS A 41 1.71 4.20 14.69
N PRO A 42 1.31 5.07 15.65
CA PRO A 42 0.09 5.90 15.58
C PRO A 42 -0.01 6.78 14.34
N LYS A 43 1.11 7.08 13.71
CA LYS A 43 1.18 7.84 12.45
C LYS A 43 0.31 7.23 11.33
N LEU A 44 0.14 5.90 11.29
CA LEU A 44 -0.63 5.23 10.23
C LEU A 44 -2.10 5.62 10.19
N THR A 45 -2.69 6.01 11.33
CA THR A 45 -4.09 6.42 11.47
C THR A 45 -4.28 7.92 11.70
N ARG A 46 -3.20 8.70 11.70
CA ARG A 46 -3.20 10.14 12.05
C ARG A 46 -4.13 10.96 11.16
N ASP A 47 -4.16 10.68 9.87
CA ASP A 47 -5.02 11.36 8.90
C ASP A 47 -6.51 10.96 8.98
N LEU A 48 -6.83 9.88 9.69
CA LEU A 48 -8.19 9.50 10.04
C LEU A 48 -8.67 10.16 11.34
N ASN A 49 -7.77 10.79 12.12
CA ASN A 49 -8.01 11.25 13.50
C ASN A 49 -8.51 10.10 14.41
N ILE A 50 -8.05 8.89 14.18
CA ILE A 50 -8.37 7.71 15.00
C ILE A 50 -7.14 7.36 15.83
N PRO A 51 -7.25 7.28 17.17
CA PRO A 51 -6.16 6.82 18.01
C PRO A 51 -5.86 5.33 17.74
N LEU A 52 -4.57 5.00 17.69
CA LEU A 52 -4.09 3.63 17.66
C LEU A 52 -3.86 3.19 19.12
N ILE A 53 -4.61 2.18 19.58
CA ILE A 53 -4.68 1.81 21.00
C ILE A 53 -3.90 0.54 21.38
N GLY A 54 -3.12 0.00 20.48
CA GLY A 54 -2.26 -1.17 20.72
C GLY A 54 -2.59 -2.37 19.83
N GLU A 55 -2.09 -3.53 20.23
CA GLU A 55 -2.22 -4.77 19.44
C GLU A 55 -3.54 -5.49 19.74
N PRO A 56 -4.17 -6.11 18.75
CA PRO A 56 -5.40 -6.89 18.94
C PRO A 56 -5.12 -8.31 19.47
N THR A 57 -4.32 -8.44 20.55
CA THR A 57 -3.80 -9.73 21.05
C THR A 57 -4.87 -10.70 21.53
N ASN A 58 -6.02 -10.20 21.96
CA ASN A 58 -7.13 -11.00 22.47
C ASN A 58 -8.21 -11.29 21.44
N LEU A 59 -8.03 -10.84 20.19
CA LEU A 59 -8.97 -11.02 19.09
C LEU A 59 -8.40 -12.07 18.12
N ASP A 60 -9.23 -13.01 17.67
CA ASP A 60 -8.82 -13.98 16.65
C ASP A 60 -8.73 -13.28 15.28
N PRO A 61 -7.58 -13.36 14.58
CA PRO A 61 -7.41 -12.74 13.27
C PRO A 61 -8.37 -13.24 12.19
N LYS A 62 -8.96 -14.43 12.37
CA LYS A 62 -9.89 -15.03 11.41
C LYS A 62 -11.35 -14.67 11.65
N THR A 63 -11.66 -14.00 12.75
CA THR A 63 -13.03 -13.59 13.06
C THR A 63 -13.29 -12.18 12.55
N PRO A 64 -14.30 -11.97 11.69
CA PRO A 64 -14.55 -10.66 11.08
C PRO A 64 -15.09 -9.63 12.06
N PHE A 65 -15.91 -10.06 13.03
CA PHE A 65 -16.59 -9.15 13.96
C PHE A 65 -16.62 -9.72 15.37
N TYR A 66 -16.42 -8.82 16.35
CA TYR A 66 -16.68 -9.10 17.75
C TYR A 66 -17.61 -8.04 18.34
N GLN A 67 -18.36 -8.44 19.35
CA GLN A 67 -19.26 -7.54 20.08
C GLN A 67 -19.05 -7.79 21.58
N GLU A 68 -18.68 -6.74 22.30
CA GLU A 68 -18.46 -6.81 23.74
C GLU A 68 -18.82 -5.46 24.37
N ASP A 69 -19.63 -5.46 25.42
CA ASP A 69 -20.01 -4.28 26.20
C ASP A 69 -20.50 -3.08 25.37
N GLY A 70 -21.24 -3.34 24.28
CA GLY A 70 -21.77 -2.32 23.36
C GLY A 70 -20.73 -1.74 22.42
N VAL A 71 -19.55 -2.35 22.33
CA VAL A 71 -18.49 -2.03 21.36
C VAL A 71 -18.54 -3.02 20.21
N LEU A 72 -18.50 -2.51 19.00
CA LEU A 72 -18.33 -3.32 17.79
C LEU A 72 -16.86 -3.28 17.34
N TYR A 73 -16.23 -4.46 17.29
CA TYR A 73 -14.87 -4.65 16.75
C TYR A 73 -14.98 -5.18 15.31
N ILE A 74 -14.29 -4.53 14.39
CA ILE A 74 -14.33 -4.83 12.95
C ILE A 74 -12.94 -5.17 12.45
N ASN A 75 -12.76 -6.38 11.97
CA ASN A 75 -11.52 -6.82 11.36
C ASN A 75 -11.38 -6.22 9.96
N THR A 76 -10.30 -5.50 9.71
CA THR A 76 -9.97 -4.93 8.40
C THR A 76 -8.88 -5.71 7.67
N TRP A 77 -8.42 -6.85 8.23
CA TRP A 77 -7.49 -7.72 7.52
C TRP A 77 -8.18 -8.39 6.33
N ILE A 78 -7.65 -8.15 5.14
CA ILE A 78 -8.17 -8.72 3.88
C ILE A 78 -8.27 -10.24 3.96
N GLY A 79 -7.30 -10.92 4.56
CA GLY A 79 -7.32 -12.38 4.72
C GLY A 79 -8.47 -12.93 5.56
N CYS A 80 -9.10 -12.11 6.41
CA CYS A 80 -10.30 -12.49 7.16
C CYS A 80 -11.53 -12.65 6.26
N PHE A 81 -11.54 -12.00 5.10
CA PHE A 81 -12.63 -12.01 4.12
C PHE A 81 -12.22 -12.73 2.83
N TRP A 82 -11.27 -13.66 2.91
CA TRP A 82 -10.65 -14.30 1.76
C TRP A 82 -11.65 -14.91 0.76
N ASP A 83 -12.74 -15.50 1.25
CA ASP A 83 -13.77 -16.06 0.39
C ASP A 83 -14.40 -15.02 -0.55
N ILE A 84 -14.59 -13.78 -0.08
CA ILE A 84 -15.09 -12.67 -0.91
C ILE A 84 -14.06 -12.36 -2.01
N PHE A 85 -12.78 -12.26 -1.63
CA PHE A 85 -11.72 -11.95 -2.59
C PHE A 85 -11.60 -13.03 -3.66
N CYS A 86 -11.69 -14.30 -3.29
CA CYS A 86 -11.72 -15.42 -4.25
C CYS A 86 -12.91 -15.33 -5.21
N GLN A 87 -14.11 -15.04 -4.71
CA GLN A 87 -15.33 -14.92 -5.53
C GLN A 87 -15.29 -13.76 -6.53
N HIS A 88 -14.59 -12.69 -6.18
CA HIS A 88 -14.52 -11.44 -6.99
C HIS A 88 -13.19 -11.26 -7.71
N GLY A 89 -12.42 -12.32 -7.93
CA GLY A 89 -11.22 -12.32 -8.75
C GLY A 89 -9.98 -11.71 -8.11
N GLY A 90 -9.83 -11.88 -6.79
CA GLY A 90 -8.68 -11.43 -6.01
C GLY A 90 -8.91 -10.10 -5.31
N ILE A 91 -7.81 -9.50 -4.82
CA ILE A 91 -7.85 -8.21 -4.12
C ILE A 91 -7.99 -7.09 -5.17
N ASN A 92 -9.16 -6.50 -5.23
CA ASN A 92 -9.46 -5.37 -6.13
C ASN A 92 -10.59 -4.51 -5.52
N MET A 93 -10.91 -3.38 -6.13
CA MET A 93 -11.94 -2.48 -5.62
C MET A 93 -13.31 -3.15 -5.51
N ASN A 94 -13.63 -4.09 -6.40
CA ASN A 94 -14.91 -4.79 -6.35
C ASN A 94 -15.00 -5.72 -5.13
N SER A 95 -13.94 -6.48 -4.85
CA SER A 95 -13.88 -7.37 -3.68
C SER A 95 -13.86 -6.58 -2.36
N LEU A 96 -13.12 -5.46 -2.30
CA LEU A 96 -13.15 -4.53 -1.17
C LEU A 96 -14.56 -3.94 -0.95
N TRP A 97 -15.25 -3.59 -2.03
CA TRP A 97 -16.62 -3.13 -1.96
C TRP A 97 -17.52 -4.17 -1.28
N HIS A 98 -17.49 -5.42 -1.71
CA HIS A 98 -18.30 -6.49 -1.13
C HIS A 98 -17.90 -6.84 0.31
N GLN A 99 -16.61 -6.70 0.66
CA GLN A 99 -16.19 -6.78 2.08
C GLN A 99 -16.89 -5.70 2.90
N TRP A 100 -16.91 -4.46 2.42
CA TRP A 100 -17.51 -3.35 3.15
C TRP A 100 -19.05 -3.37 3.13
N GLU A 101 -19.68 -3.95 2.13
CA GLU A 101 -21.13 -4.25 2.20
C GLU A 101 -21.45 -5.11 3.43
N LYS A 102 -20.69 -6.18 3.68
CA LYS A 102 -20.86 -7.00 4.90
C LYS A 102 -20.55 -6.22 6.18
N ILE A 103 -19.55 -5.36 6.17
CA ILE A 103 -19.21 -4.52 7.32
C ILE A 103 -20.35 -3.53 7.62
N PHE A 104 -20.91 -2.90 6.60
CA PHE A 104 -22.04 -1.95 6.77
C PHE A 104 -23.28 -2.65 7.29
N VAL A 105 -23.62 -3.83 6.80
CA VAL A 105 -24.70 -4.66 7.35
C VAL A 105 -24.48 -4.91 8.84
N GLN A 106 -23.27 -5.30 9.25
CA GLN A 106 -22.94 -5.56 10.64
C GLN A 106 -23.03 -4.30 11.53
N ILE A 107 -22.61 -3.13 11.02
CA ILE A 107 -22.76 -1.85 11.73
C ILE A 107 -24.24 -1.50 11.89
N ASN A 108 -25.02 -1.64 10.82
CA ASN A 108 -26.45 -1.36 10.80
C ASN A 108 -27.19 -2.23 11.82
N ASP A 109 -26.93 -3.52 11.80
CA ASP A 109 -27.59 -4.49 12.71
C ASP A 109 -27.20 -4.23 14.19
N HIS A 110 -25.93 -3.89 14.45
CA HIS A 110 -25.46 -3.71 15.83
C HIS A 110 -25.96 -2.41 16.47
N PHE A 111 -26.03 -1.34 15.69
CA PHE A 111 -26.38 0.00 16.20
C PHE A 111 -27.79 0.46 15.79
N GLU A 112 -28.55 -0.35 15.07
CA GLU A 112 -29.88 -0.03 14.57
C GLU A 112 -29.87 1.26 13.72
N VAL A 113 -28.89 1.39 12.81
CA VAL A 113 -28.73 2.51 11.89
C VAL A 113 -28.92 2.05 10.43
N ASP A 114 -28.94 2.99 9.47
CA ASP A 114 -29.12 2.69 8.05
C ASP A 114 -27.98 3.33 7.24
N LEU A 115 -26.81 2.72 7.30
CA LEU A 115 -25.67 3.11 6.48
C LEU A 115 -25.71 2.40 5.13
N ASN A 116 -25.39 3.13 4.08
CA ASN A 116 -25.28 2.59 2.73
C ASN A 116 -23.95 2.99 2.09
N LEU A 117 -23.28 2.04 1.45
CA LEU A 117 -22.08 2.35 0.66
C LEU A 117 -22.43 3.31 -0.49
N LYS A 118 -21.57 4.30 -0.73
CA LYS A 118 -21.69 5.16 -1.91
C LYS A 118 -21.53 4.35 -3.17
N GLU A 119 -22.37 4.56 -4.16
CA GLU A 119 -22.38 3.80 -5.41
C GLU A 119 -21.08 3.96 -6.24
N GLN A 120 -20.46 5.14 -6.17
CA GLN A 120 -19.23 5.45 -6.92
C GLN A 120 -18.01 4.82 -6.23
N LYS A 121 -17.51 3.75 -6.81
CA LYS A 121 -16.34 3.04 -6.28
C LYS A 121 -15.05 3.88 -6.26
N GLU A 122 -14.92 4.85 -7.16
CA GLU A 122 -13.80 5.81 -7.19
C GLU A 122 -13.69 6.65 -5.92
N PHE A 123 -14.79 6.79 -5.18
CA PHE A 123 -14.79 7.46 -3.88
C PHE A 123 -13.87 6.74 -2.89
N TYR A 124 -13.77 5.43 -2.98
CA TYR A 124 -13.01 4.59 -2.05
C TYR A 124 -11.56 4.34 -2.46
N LEU A 125 -11.11 4.91 -3.56
CA LEU A 125 -9.68 4.89 -3.88
C LEU A 125 -8.89 5.54 -2.74
N PRO A 126 -7.82 4.89 -2.25
CA PRO A 126 -7.09 5.37 -1.08
C PRO A 126 -6.58 6.79 -1.24
N SER A 127 -6.78 7.62 -0.24
CA SER A 127 -6.18 8.94 -0.15
C SER A 127 -5.56 9.18 1.23
N ILE A 128 -4.59 10.10 1.30
CA ILE A 128 -3.92 10.50 2.54
C ILE A 128 -4.02 12.01 2.67
N ASP A 129 -4.44 12.50 3.84
CA ASP A 129 -4.37 13.93 4.15
C ASP A 129 -2.95 14.30 4.60
N PHE A 130 -2.13 14.70 3.63
CA PHE A 130 -0.73 15.04 3.87
C PHE A 130 -0.52 16.26 4.75
N ASN A 131 -1.54 17.10 5.00
CA ASN A 131 -1.44 18.20 5.96
C ASN A 131 -1.24 17.72 7.42
N LYS A 132 -1.40 16.44 7.67
CA LYS A 132 -1.16 15.82 8.98
C LYS A 132 0.28 15.33 9.18
N PHE A 133 1.15 15.49 8.18
CA PHE A 133 2.51 14.96 8.16
C PHE A 133 3.51 16.06 7.80
N ASP A 134 4.74 15.95 8.30
CA ASP A 134 5.83 16.83 7.87
C ASP A 134 6.45 16.28 6.57
N VAL A 135 6.18 16.98 5.49
CA VAL A 135 6.71 16.71 4.14
C VAL A 135 7.68 17.78 3.65
N SER A 136 8.08 18.70 4.52
CA SER A 136 8.89 19.87 4.17
C SER A 136 10.23 19.55 3.51
N LYS A 137 10.87 18.45 3.91
CA LYS A 137 12.14 18.02 3.30
C LYS A 137 11.92 17.50 1.88
N ILE A 138 10.81 16.79 1.65
CA ILE A 138 10.43 16.34 0.31
C ILE A 138 10.16 17.56 -0.59
N ASP A 139 9.42 18.55 -0.11
CA ASP A 139 9.14 19.77 -0.86
C ASP A 139 10.44 20.52 -1.22
N SER A 140 11.39 20.60 -0.29
CA SER A 140 12.69 21.19 -0.55
C SER A 140 13.45 20.42 -1.62
N TYR A 141 13.51 19.10 -1.52
CA TYR A 141 14.12 18.24 -2.53
C TYR A 141 13.47 18.41 -3.92
N LEU A 142 12.15 18.41 -3.99
CA LEU A 142 11.40 18.57 -5.24
C LEU A 142 11.66 19.94 -5.90
N LYS A 143 11.74 21.00 -5.09
CA LYS A 143 12.04 22.36 -5.56
C LYS A 143 13.46 22.48 -6.14
N GLU A 144 14.42 21.80 -5.54
CA GLU A 144 15.82 21.86 -5.96
C GLU A 144 16.13 20.92 -7.13
N ASN A 145 15.31 19.91 -7.38
CA ASN A 145 15.56 18.85 -8.35
C ASN A 145 14.39 18.70 -9.34
N THR A 146 14.60 19.18 -10.55
CA THR A 146 13.61 19.12 -11.65
C THR A 146 13.73 17.88 -12.53
N ASN A 147 14.72 17.03 -12.29
CA ASN A 147 14.93 15.77 -13.01
C ASN A 147 13.71 14.85 -12.95
N LYS A 148 13.57 13.98 -13.94
CA LYS A 148 12.60 12.87 -13.85
C LYS A 148 12.91 12.00 -12.63
N LYS A 149 11.87 11.50 -11.97
CA LYS A 149 11.99 10.73 -10.73
C LYS A 149 11.29 9.39 -10.86
N VAL A 150 11.99 8.34 -10.52
CA VAL A 150 11.46 6.98 -10.39
C VAL A 150 11.59 6.56 -8.93
N LEU A 151 10.48 6.37 -8.27
CA LEU A 151 10.47 5.80 -6.93
C LEU A 151 10.52 4.28 -7.02
N ILE A 152 11.49 3.66 -6.36
CA ILE A 152 11.70 2.21 -6.40
C ILE A 152 11.48 1.60 -5.02
N CYS A 153 10.38 0.86 -4.88
CA CYS A 153 10.05 0.10 -3.68
C CYS A 153 10.77 -1.26 -3.70
N ASN A 154 12.07 -1.23 -3.48
CA ASN A 154 12.99 -2.36 -3.66
C ASN A 154 13.18 -3.22 -2.40
N GLY A 155 12.54 -2.92 -1.29
CA GLY A 155 12.64 -3.71 -0.07
C GLY A 155 12.03 -5.12 -0.21
N PRO A 156 12.48 -6.10 0.59
CA PRO A 156 11.93 -7.45 0.56
C PRO A 156 10.47 -7.44 1.00
N PRO A 157 9.53 -8.01 0.23
CA PRO A 157 8.13 -8.09 0.60
C PRO A 157 7.95 -9.13 1.71
N LYS A 158 7.37 -8.73 2.83
CA LYS A 158 7.11 -9.63 3.98
C LYS A 158 6.02 -10.68 3.68
N SER A 159 5.15 -10.40 2.72
CA SER A 159 4.07 -11.30 2.29
C SER A 159 4.53 -12.45 1.37
N GLY A 160 5.81 -12.50 0.96
CA GLY A 160 6.32 -13.52 0.06
C GLY A 160 5.74 -13.45 -1.37
N GLN A 161 5.27 -12.30 -1.80
CA GLN A 161 4.62 -12.13 -3.11
C GLN A 161 5.60 -11.77 -4.24
N SER A 162 6.88 -11.59 -3.92
CA SER A 162 7.94 -11.30 -4.90
C SER A 162 9.29 -11.68 -4.33
N PHE A 163 10.33 -11.60 -5.17
CA PHE A 163 11.71 -11.94 -4.80
C PHE A 163 12.29 -11.00 -3.71
N ALA A 164 13.22 -11.54 -2.91
CA ALA A 164 13.79 -10.83 -1.75
C ALA A 164 14.95 -9.88 -2.09
N ASP A 165 15.54 -10.00 -3.28
CA ASP A 165 16.65 -9.16 -3.73
C ASP A 165 16.32 -7.67 -3.69
N ASN A 166 17.32 -6.82 -3.40
CA ASN A 166 17.15 -5.35 -3.32
C ASN A 166 17.23 -4.64 -4.67
N MET A 167 17.27 -5.36 -5.77
CA MET A 167 17.35 -4.85 -7.14
C MET A 167 18.61 -4.05 -7.50
N GLN A 168 19.67 -4.13 -6.69
CA GLN A 168 20.93 -3.39 -6.92
C GLN A 168 21.50 -3.62 -8.33
N ASP A 169 21.52 -4.88 -8.78
CA ASP A 169 22.09 -5.30 -10.06
C ASP A 169 21.29 -4.83 -11.28
N PHE A 170 20.04 -4.41 -11.06
CA PHE A 170 19.20 -3.80 -12.08
C PHE A 170 19.30 -2.27 -12.08
N ILE A 171 19.33 -1.67 -10.87
CA ILE A 171 19.24 -0.21 -10.72
C ILE A 171 20.56 0.47 -11.05
N ASN A 172 21.71 -0.08 -10.63
CA ASN A 172 23.02 0.54 -10.89
C ASN A 172 23.32 0.70 -12.40
N PRO A 173 23.16 -0.34 -13.25
CA PRO A 173 23.36 -0.19 -14.70
C PRO A 173 22.37 0.81 -15.33
N LEU A 174 21.12 0.77 -14.88
CA LEU A 174 20.09 1.68 -15.38
C LEU A 174 20.41 3.15 -15.01
N ALA A 175 20.87 3.40 -13.81
CA ALA A 175 21.27 4.72 -13.36
C ALA A 175 22.52 5.26 -14.11
N GLU A 176 23.43 4.41 -14.50
CA GLU A 176 24.57 4.76 -15.36
C GLU A 176 24.11 5.17 -16.76
N GLU A 177 23.14 4.45 -17.34
CA GLU A 177 22.59 4.72 -18.68
C GLU A 177 21.75 6.00 -18.70
N TYR A 178 21.03 6.32 -17.62
CA TYR A 178 20.10 7.44 -17.51
C TYR A 178 20.50 8.45 -16.43
N PRO A 179 21.61 9.19 -16.58
CA PRO A 179 22.14 10.08 -15.54
C PRO A 179 21.24 11.26 -15.18
N ASP A 180 20.31 11.63 -16.05
CA ASP A 180 19.33 12.71 -15.84
C ASP A 180 18.03 12.25 -15.14
N VAL A 181 17.94 10.97 -14.75
CA VAL A 181 16.82 10.41 -14.01
C VAL A 181 17.24 10.13 -12.58
N HIS A 182 16.49 10.60 -11.60
CA HIS A 182 16.71 10.25 -10.20
C HIS A 182 15.96 8.96 -9.85
N PHE A 183 16.70 7.96 -9.39
CA PHE A 183 16.20 6.69 -8.88
C PHE A 183 16.17 6.74 -7.36
N ILE A 184 14.98 6.84 -6.77
CA ILE A 184 14.80 6.98 -5.33
C ILE A 184 14.36 5.64 -4.75
N CYS A 185 15.26 4.97 -4.01
CA CYS A 185 15.07 3.61 -3.53
C CYS A 185 14.65 3.59 -2.05
N THR A 186 13.68 2.73 -1.71
CA THR A 186 13.20 2.57 -0.32
C THR A 186 14.13 1.74 0.56
N THR A 187 15.03 0.97 -0.04
CA THR A 187 16.02 0.14 0.67
C THR A 187 17.40 0.43 0.15
N LYS A 188 18.34 0.64 1.07
CA LYS A 188 19.74 0.93 0.74
C LYS A 188 20.47 -0.26 0.16
N PHE A 189 21.36 0.03 -0.74
CA PHE A 189 22.36 -0.90 -1.29
C PHE A 189 23.63 -0.13 -1.69
N PRO A 190 24.79 -0.79 -1.90
CA PRO A 190 26.00 -0.15 -2.38
C PRO A 190 25.83 0.41 -3.80
N THR A 191 26.18 1.69 -3.98
CA THR A 191 26.15 2.35 -5.29
C THR A 191 27.18 3.48 -5.35
N GLU A 192 27.74 3.69 -6.53
CA GLU A 192 28.58 4.84 -6.85
C GLU A 192 27.83 5.87 -7.73
N GLN A 193 26.59 5.53 -8.13
CA GLN A 193 25.76 6.35 -8.99
C GLN A 193 25.16 7.53 -8.22
N LYS A 194 25.46 8.76 -8.66
CA LYS A 194 25.03 10.00 -7.97
C LYS A 194 23.53 10.29 -8.08
N ASN A 195 22.88 9.70 -9.08
CA ASN A 195 21.44 9.82 -9.35
C ASN A 195 20.63 8.69 -8.69
N VAL A 196 21.29 7.76 -7.97
CA VAL A 196 20.62 6.83 -7.06
C VAL A 196 20.58 7.45 -5.68
N LEU A 197 19.37 7.69 -5.20
CA LEU A 197 19.08 8.27 -3.90
C LEU A 197 18.33 7.26 -3.05
N PHE A 198 18.33 7.46 -1.74
CA PHE A 198 17.55 6.64 -0.83
C PHE A 198 16.48 7.50 -0.14
N THR A 199 15.37 6.91 0.24
CA THR A 199 14.24 7.65 0.83
C THR A 199 14.64 8.44 2.07
N ASP A 200 15.57 7.97 2.91
CA ASP A 200 16.08 8.73 4.05
C ASP A 200 16.86 10.00 3.68
N ASN A 201 17.45 10.06 2.48
CA ASN A 201 18.07 11.29 1.96
C ASN A 201 17.04 12.35 1.57
N VAL A 202 15.84 11.90 1.14
CA VAL A 202 14.79 12.73 0.55
C VAL A 202 13.69 13.05 1.56
N ILE A 203 13.30 12.08 2.37
CA ILE A 203 12.16 12.18 3.30
C ILE A 203 12.54 12.95 4.58
N GLY A 204 13.74 12.76 5.11
CA GLY A 204 14.17 13.33 6.38
C GLY A 204 14.01 12.40 7.56
N ASP A 205 14.00 12.98 8.76
CA ASP A 205 13.81 12.22 9.99
C ASP A 205 12.39 11.66 10.03
N THR A 206 12.31 10.35 10.20
CA THR A 206 11.04 9.62 10.26
C THR A 206 10.79 9.13 11.67
N GLU A 207 9.53 9.02 12.04
CA GLU A 207 9.13 8.50 13.34
C GLU A 207 9.42 6.98 13.40
N VAL A 208 9.96 6.52 14.52
CA VAL A 208 10.21 5.10 14.76
C VAL A 208 8.95 4.46 15.33
N ALA A 209 8.57 3.31 14.79
CA ALA A 209 7.43 2.57 15.33
C ALA A 209 7.74 2.01 16.72
N ASP A 210 6.80 2.15 17.65
CA ASP A 210 6.95 1.69 19.03
C ASP A 210 7.10 0.17 19.14
N LYS A 211 6.40 -0.55 18.21
CA LYS A 211 6.39 -2.02 18.19
C LYS A 211 6.53 -2.52 16.77
N ARG A 212 7.06 -3.73 16.67
CA ARG A 212 7.23 -4.47 15.41
C ARG A 212 6.18 -5.55 15.29
N ALA A 213 5.88 -5.92 14.06
CA ALA A 213 5.16 -7.15 13.82
C ALA A 213 5.95 -8.34 14.41
N PRO A 214 5.27 -9.35 14.96
CA PRO A 214 5.94 -10.51 15.56
C PRO A 214 6.89 -11.27 14.63
N TRP A 215 6.72 -11.10 13.31
CA TRP A 215 7.52 -11.73 12.24
C TRP A 215 8.59 -10.81 11.65
N GLU A 216 8.71 -9.57 12.13
CA GLU A 216 9.76 -8.65 11.66
C GLU A 216 11.05 -8.86 12.43
N ASP A 217 12.20 -8.79 11.73
CA ASP A 217 13.51 -8.86 12.34
C ASP A 217 13.79 -7.67 13.27
N LYS A 218 14.85 -7.76 14.09
CA LYS A 218 15.17 -6.81 15.17
C LYS A 218 15.64 -5.43 14.70
N GLU A 219 15.60 -5.11 13.42
CA GLU A 219 15.99 -3.81 12.90
C GLU A 219 14.95 -2.73 13.23
N VAL A 220 15.37 -1.49 13.27
CA VAL A 220 14.52 -0.33 13.57
C VAL A 220 13.38 -0.25 12.57
N ASN A 221 12.15 -0.27 13.06
CA ASN A 221 10.96 -0.16 12.24
C ASN A 221 10.61 1.33 12.06
N ILE A 222 10.96 1.89 10.92
CA ILE A 222 10.71 3.29 10.57
C ILE A 222 9.30 3.42 9.97
N CYS A 223 8.55 4.40 10.42
CA CYS A 223 7.23 4.70 9.91
C CYS A 223 7.29 5.89 8.94
N ASP A 224 7.57 5.60 7.67
CA ASP A 224 7.73 6.59 6.59
C ASP A 224 6.77 6.40 5.40
N LEU A 225 5.79 5.52 5.56
CA LEU A 225 4.89 5.12 4.47
C LEU A 225 4.07 6.29 3.89
N GLN A 226 3.67 7.25 4.73
CA GLN A 226 2.93 8.42 4.30
C GLN A 226 3.81 9.38 3.49
N GLU A 227 5.06 9.54 3.89
CA GLU A 227 6.06 10.34 3.19
C GLU A 227 6.43 9.69 1.85
N ILE A 228 6.59 8.38 1.81
CA ILE A 228 6.78 7.61 0.57
C ILE A 228 5.57 7.82 -0.36
N SER A 229 4.37 7.77 0.18
CA SER A 229 3.14 8.05 -0.57
C SER A 229 3.15 9.47 -1.16
N TYR A 230 3.47 10.48 -0.34
CA TYR A 230 3.58 11.87 -0.81
C TYR A 230 4.65 12.04 -1.89
N LEU A 231 5.82 11.46 -1.67
CA LEU A 231 6.91 11.48 -2.65
C LEU A 231 6.47 10.84 -3.97
N SER A 232 5.73 9.73 -3.92
CA SER A 232 5.27 9.02 -5.10
C SER A 232 4.35 9.88 -5.98
N GLU A 233 3.50 10.73 -5.38
CA GLU A 233 2.61 11.64 -6.13
C GLU A 233 3.38 12.72 -6.91
N ASN A 234 4.67 12.89 -6.62
CA ASN A 234 5.57 13.83 -7.27
C ASN A 234 6.65 13.13 -8.12
N CYS A 235 6.54 11.82 -8.32
CA CYS A 235 7.39 11.05 -9.22
C CYS A 235 6.73 10.84 -10.59
N ASN A 236 7.54 10.49 -11.57
CA ASN A 236 7.05 10.14 -12.92
C ASN A 236 6.66 8.67 -13.01
N ALA A 237 7.29 7.84 -12.18
CA ALA A 237 6.99 6.41 -12.10
C ALA A 237 7.19 5.86 -10.69
N VAL A 238 6.48 4.78 -10.40
CA VAL A 238 6.65 3.94 -9.21
C VAL A 238 6.95 2.53 -9.68
N VAL A 239 8.07 2.01 -9.25
CA VAL A 239 8.53 0.65 -9.58
C VAL A 239 8.64 -0.14 -8.28
N GLY A 240 8.25 -1.40 -8.30
CA GLY A 240 8.53 -2.20 -7.12
C GLY A 240 7.85 -3.55 -7.09
N LYS A 241 7.93 -4.11 -5.92
CA LYS A 241 7.36 -5.37 -5.52
C LYS A 241 6.14 -5.07 -4.67
N ASN A 242 5.13 -5.93 -4.71
CA ASN A 242 3.93 -5.76 -3.89
C ASN A 242 4.30 -5.82 -2.39
N SER A 243 4.63 -4.68 -1.85
CA SER A 243 5.13 -4.46 -0.48
C SER A 243 4.43 -3.27 0.15
N GLY A 244 4.56 -3.08 1.46
CA GLY A 244 3.95 -1.93 2.14
C GLY A 244 4.25 -0.59 1.47
N PRO A 245 5.51 -0.22 1.19
CA PRO A 245 5.85 1.01 0.47
C PRO A 245 5.18 1.13 -0.89
N PHE A 246 5.14 0.05 -1.70
CA PHE A 246 4.51 0.07 -3.01
C PHE A 246 2.99 0.28 -2.92
N VAL A 247 2.31 -0.45 -2.04
CA VAL A 247 0.86 -0.30 -1.81
C VAL A 247 0.53 1.12 -1.36
N PHE A 248 1.38 1.77 -0.54
CA PHE A 248 1.17 3.15 -0.13
C PHE A 248 1.35 4.18 -1.27
N CYS A 249 1.90 3.78 -2.41
CA CYS A 249 1.90 4.60 -3.62
C CYS A 249 0.61 4.44 -4.46
N GLU A 250 -0.22 3.45 -4.16
CA GLU A 250 -1.48 3.18 -4.88
C GLU A 250 -2.61 4.11 -4.42
N THR A 251 -2.36 5.41 -4.46
CA THR A 251 -3.30 6.45 -4.06
C THR A 251 -4.21 6.89 -5.21
N LYS A 252 -5.33 7.51 -4.86
CA LYS A 252 -6.26 8.10 -5.84
C LYS A 252 -5.55 9.10 -6.76
N THR A 253 -4.67 9.94 -6.22
CA THR A 253 -3.89 10.92 -6.99
C THR A 253 -3.07 10.21 -8.06
N ASN A 254 -2.32 9.18 -7.70
CA ASN A 254 -1.48 8.44 -8.63
C ASN A 254 -2.30 7.67 -9.66
N TYR A 255 -3.34 6.99 -9.26
CA TYR A 255 -4.20 6.24 -10.18
C TYR A 255 -4.94 7.13 -11.20
N MET A 256 -5.30 8.34 -10.80
CA MET A 256 -6.01 9.28 -11.67
C MET A 256 -5.06 10.22 -12.45
N ASN A 257 -3.74 10.07 -12.30
CA ASN A 257 -2.75 10.84 -13.04
C ASN A 257 -2.37 10.12 -14.35
N PRO A 258 -2.73 10.65 -15.54
CA PRO A 258 -2.43 10.01 -16.82
C PRO A 258 -0.92 9.97 -17.16
N ASN A 259 -0.10 10.71 -16.43
CA ASN A 259 1.35 10.73 -16.61
C ASN A 259 2.08 9.80 -15.64
N MET A 260 1.37 9.22 -14.68
CA MET A 260 1.95 8.27 -13.71
C MET A 260 2.10 6.90 -14.36
N LYS A 261 3.24 6.26 -14.10
CA LYS A 261 3.53 4.90 -14.53
C LYS A 261 3.84 4.01 -13.34
N PHE A 262 3.13 2.88 -13.27
CA PHE A 262 3.42 1.81 -12.31
C PHE A 262 4.05 0.62 -13.01
N LEU A 263 5.10 0.07 -12.41
CA LEU A 263 5.72 -1.18 -12.84
C LEU A 263 5.87 -2.10 -11.62
N SER A 264 5.12 -3.19 -11.61
CA SER A 264 5.07 -4.12 -10.48
C SER A 264 5.63 -5.50 -10.84
N TYR A 265 6.47 -6.04 -9.96
CA TYR A 265 7.04 -7.38 -10.08
C TYR A 265 6.41 -8.32 -9.05
N ASN A 266 5.68 -9.32 -9.52
CA ASN A 266 4.98 -10.24 -8.64
C ASN A 266 5.07 -11.67 -9.13
N VAL A 267 5.06 -12.61 -8.18
CA VAL A 267 4.91 -14.02 -8.52
C VAL A 267 3.46 -14.30 -8.91
N SER A 268 3.33 -15.18 -9.88
CA SER A 268 2.08 -15.84 -10.18
C SER A 268 1.82 -16.86 -9.06
N TRP A 269 1.03 -16.50 -8.06
CA TRP A 269 0.50 -17.48 -7.12
C TRP A 269 -0.53 -18.32 -7.87
N GLY A 270 -0.42 -19.63 -7.77
CA GLY A 270 -1.31 -20.55 -8.48
C GLY A 270 -2.80 -20.24 -8.37
N GLU A 271 -3.66 -21.07 -8.89
CA GLU A 271 -5.09 -20.85 -9.13
C GLU A 271 -5.90 -20.13 -8.04
N ALA A 272 -5.44 -20.14 -6.77
CA ALA A 272 -6.12 -19.48 -5.66
C ALA A 272 -6.04 -17.93 -5.69
N PHE A 273 -4.96 -17.35 -6.24
CA PHE A 273 -4.79 -15.92 -6.45
C PHE A 273 -5.12 -15.50 -7.88
N HIS A 274 -5.07 -16.45 -8.79
CA HIS A 274 -5.19 -16.23 -10.22
C HIS A 274 -6.10 -17.30 -10.79
N THR A 275 -7.33 -16.98 -10.96
CA THR A 275 -8.15 -17.69 -11.91
C THR A 275 -7.54 -17.46 -13.30
N GLY A 276 -6.55 -18.27 -13.69
CA GLY A 276 -5.94 -18.49 -14.99
C GLY A 276 -5.77 -17.37 -16.02
N GLU A 277 -6.53 -16.31 -15.92
CA GLU A 277 -6.58 -15.22 -16.91
C GLU A 277 -6.40 -13.82 -16.28
N LYS A 278 -6.33 -13.71 -14.95
CA LYS A 278 -6.24 -12.39 -14.29
C LYS A 278 -4.89 -12.19 -13.63
N LYS A 279 -4.25 -11.11 -13.99
CA LYS A 279 -2.93 -10.73 -13.49
C LYS A 279 -2.97 -10.44 -12.00
N PRO A 280 -1.94 -10.88 -11.23
CA PRO A 280 -1.91 -10.90 -9.76
C PRO A 280 -2.11 -9.59 -9.02
N THR A 281 -2.01 -8.50 -9.69
CA THR A 281 -1.90 -7.19 -9.06
C THR A 281 -2.79 -6.15 -9.68
N GLU A 282 -3.80 -6.59 -10.32
CA GLU A 282 -4.91 -5.70 -10.57
C GLU A 282 -5.63 -5.43 -9.26
N THR A 283 -4.86 -5.23 -8.17
CA THR A 283 -5.36 -5.13 -6.81
C THR A 283 -6.41 -4.05 -6.64
N MET A 284 -6.43 -3.06 -7.51
CA MET A 284 -7.46 -2.03 -7.48
C MET A 284 -8.02 -1.76 -8.88
N SER A 285 -7.41 -2.31 -9.93
CA SER A 285 -7.62 -1.87 -11.30
C SER A 285 -8.82 -2.46 -12.01
N ASN A 286 -9.28 -3.66 -11.67
CA ASN A 286 -10.24 -4.40 -12.50
C ASN A 286 -11.66 -3.82 -12.56
N SER A 287 -11.99 -2.80 -11.82
CA SER A 287 -13.35 -2.25 -11.76
C SER A 287 -13.44 -0.74 -11.96
N LEU A 288 -12.31 -0.09 -12.23
CA LEU A 288 -12.23 1.36 -12.41
C LEU A 288 -11.40 1.71 -13.63
N GLU A 289 -11.78 2.75 -14.36
CA GLU A 289 -10.97 3.34 -15.41
C GLU A 289 -9.83 4.16 -14.78
N TYR A 290 -8.71 3.54 -14.48
CA TYR A 290 -7.50 4.28 -14.12
C TYR A 290 -6.97 5.05 -15.30
N LYS A 291 -6.38 6.18 -15.02
CA LYS A 291 -5.73 7.02 -16.01
C LYS A 291 -4.23 6.76 -16.11
N CYS A 292 -3.64 6.23 -15.03
CA CYS A 292 -2.22 5.86 -15.02
C CYS A 292 -1.94 4.64 -15.92
N GLU A 293 -0.71 4.52 -16.38
CA GLU A 293 -0.20 3.30 -17.02
C GLU A 293 0.23 2.32 -15.93
N TYR A 294 -0.32 1.10 -15.92
CA TYR A 294 0.02 0.08 -14.91
C TYR A 294 0.48 -1.21 -15.60
N THR A 295 1.76 -1.52 -15.45
CA THR A 295 2.40 -2.71 -16.03
C THR A 295 2.78 -3.71 -14.94
N ILE A 296 2.47 -4.98 -15.18
CA ILE A 296 2.83 -6.08 -14.30
C ILE A 296 3.78 -7.02 -15.03
N VAL A 297 4.91 -7.30 -14.41
CA VAL A 297 5.88 -8.28 -14.89
C VAL A 297 5.83 -9.49 -13.98
N PRO A 298 5.36 -10.63 -14.46
CA PRO A 298 5.32 -11.86 -13.66
C PRO A 298 6.74 -12.35 -13.39
N ILE A 299 6.97 -12.84 -12.17
CA ILE A 299 8.20 -13.49 -11.73
C ILE A 299 7.90 -14.96 -11.45
N SER A 300 8.77 -15.85 -11.91
CA SER A 300 8.55 -17.29 -11.86
C SER A 300 8.66 -17.87 -10.45
N ASP A 301 9.61 -17.39 -9.65
CA ASP A 301 9.89 -17.89 -8.28
C ASP A 301 10.36 -16.74 -7.37
N ILE A 302 9.89 -16.75 -6.12
CA ILE A 302 10.27 -15.76 -5.09
C ILE A 302 11.70 -15.94 -4.57
N ASN A 303 12.24 -17.16 -4.65
CA ASN A 303 13.54 -17.51 -4.07
C ASN A 303 14.67 -17.37 -5.08
N THR A 304 14.37 -17.52 -6.37
CA THR A 304 15.41 -17.57 -7.42
C THR A 304 14.88 -16.96 -8.70
N LEU A 305 15.48 -15.84 -9.12
CA LEU A 305 15.21 -15.28 -10.44
C LEU A 305 15.84 -16.15 -11.52
N THR A 306 15.06 -16.55 -12.51
CA THR A 306 15.55 -17.22 -13.71
C THR A 306 16.22 -16.22 -14.65
N ALA A 307 16.94 -16.73 -15.64
CA ALA A 307 17.53 -15.86 -16.67
C ALA A 307 16.46 -15.05 -17.45
N ASP A 308 15.29 -15.66 -17.65
CA ASP A 308 14.16 -15.00 -18.31
C ASP A 308 13.55 -13.90 -17.41
N ASP A 309 13.42 -14.16 -16.09
CA ASP A 309 12.98 -13.13 -15.15
C ASP A 309 13.92 -11.92 -15.15
N ILE A 310 15.24 -12.17 -15.10
CA ILE A 310 16.26 -11.13 -15.15
C ILE A 310 16.17 -10.31 -16.46
N ALA A 311 16.02 -10.98 -17.60
CA ALA A 311 15.86 -10.32 -18.87
C ALA A 311 14.60 -9.46 -18.93
N ASN A 312 13.47 -9.98 -18.43
CA ASN A 312 12.19 -9.28 -18.39
C ASN A 312 12.23 -8.06 -17.45
N ILE A 313 12.88 -8.18 -16.27
CA ILE A 313 13.08 -7.06 -15.34
C ILE A 313 13.88 -5.94 -16.03
N ASN A 314 15.03 -6.27 -16.61
CA ASN A 314 15.86 -5.29 -17.29
C ASN A 314 15.13 -4.60 -18.46
N GLN A 315 14.46 -5.38 -19.31
CA GLN A 315 13.71 -4.84 -20.46
C GLN A 315 12.58 -3.92 -20.00
N SER A 316 11.82 -4.32 -18.98
CA SER A 316 10.68 -3.53 -18.49
C SER A 316 11.12 -2.23 -17.84
N LEU A 317 12.21 -2.26 -17.05
CA LEU A 317 12.80 -1.05 -16.47
C LEU A 317 13.31 -0.08 -17.52
N ASP A 318 14.08 -0.56 -18.49
CA ASP A 318 14.61 0.24 -19.60
C ASP A 318 13.46 0.88 -20.40
N THR A 319 12.45 0.08 -20.75
CA THR A 319 11.26 0.57 -21.49
C THR A 319 10.53 1.66 -20.69
N LEU A 320 10.35 1.45 -19.39
CA LEU A 320 9.71 2.44 -18.52
C LEU A 320 10.50 3.75 -18.53
N VAL A 321 11.81 3.70 -18.25
CA VAL A 321 12.64 4.91 -18.14
C VAL A 321 12.74 5.67 -19.45
N ARG A 322 12.89 4.99 -20.58
CA ARG A 322 12.85 5.62 -21.92
C ARG A 322 11.54 6.34 -22.22
N SER A 323 10.45 5.91 -21.63
CA SER A 323 9.12 6.48 -21.86
C SER A 323 8.78 7.67 -20.96
N LEU A 324 9.66 8.02 -20.00
CA LEU A 324 9.50 9.20 -19.15
C LEU A 324 9.89 10.49 -19.89
#